data_16348a28be2984c89803287a6d16c609
#
_entry.id   16348a28be2984c89803287a6d16c609
#
_cell.length_a   1.000
_cell.length_b   1.000
_cell.length_c   1.000
_cell.angle_alpha   90.00
_cell.angle_beta   90.00
_cell.angle_gamma   90.00
#
_symmetry.space_group_name_H-M   'P 1'
#
loop_
_entity.id
_entity.type
_entity.pdbx_description
1 polymer ?
#
loop_
_entity_poly.entity_id
_entity_poly.type
_entity_poly.pdbx_seq_one_letter_code
_entity_poly.pdbx_strand_id
1 'polypeptide(L)'
;ISSNIIAFYELVKNAIDAGSKSGATIRFNIILRKNTFLSIREKLLNGDIEDFDKFKATICEQLDQSATPEAIENANSIIKQTLTENELINALQLVYDLNSIEVADEGSGMTSQELQDNFLVIGTSSRKKEVDKAVQAGGTSPYLGEKGIGRLSAMRLGSKLKVATKSKSDETANILEVDWDSFNEPDKLISDIDAKISSSDSDEDIKNSGTRLIIRG
;
A
#
# COMPACT_ATOMS: atom_id res chain seq x y z
N ILE A 1 14.40 6.76 -15.92
CA ILE A 1 13.99 5.71 -14.96
C ILE A 1 12.59 6.05 -14.48
N SER A 2 11.66 5.10 -14.53
CA SER A 2 10.27 5.33 -14.05
C SER A 2 10.28 5.74 -12.58
N SER A 3 9.44 6.73 -12.22
CA SER A 3 9.32 7.19 -10.83
C SER A 3 8.91 6.07 -9.87
N ASN A 4 8.19 5.04 -10.35
CA ASN A 4 7.78 3.88 -9.56
C ASN A 4 8.98 2.98 -9.21
N ILE A 5 9.96 2.85 -10.13
CA ILE A 5 11.20 2.09 -9.85
C ILE A 5 12.01 2.77 -8.76
N ILE A 6 12.10 4.10 -8.79
CA ILE A 6 12.79 4.86 -7.74
C ILE A 6 12.06 4.67 -6.40
N ALA A 7 10.73 4.76 -6.41
CA ALA A 7 9.91 4.55 -5.23
C ALA A 7 10.16 3.16 -4.60
N PHE A 8 10.13 2.13 -5.41
CA PHE A 8 10.39 0.77 -4.99
C PHE A 8 11.81 0.58 -4.45
N TYR A 9 12.81 1.13 -5.15
CA TYR A 9 14.20 1.09 -4.71
C TYR A 9 14.40 1.70 -3.32
N GLU A 10 13.79 2.86 -3.05
CA GLU A 10 13.85 3.53 -1.74
C GLU A 10 13.26 2.67 -0.62
N LEU A 11 12.16 1.95 -0.87
CA LEU A 11 11.57 1.05 0.12
C LEU A 11 12.52 -0.12 0.45
N VAL A 12 13.11 -0.72 -0.57
CA VAL A 12 14.07 -1.82 -0.41
C VAL A 12 15.33 -1.34 0.31
N LYS A 13 15.84 -0.15 -0.06
CA LYS A 13 16.98 0.47 0.60
C LYS A 13 16.71 0.70 2.09
N ASN A 14 15.54 1.24 2.45
CA ASN A 14 15.18 1.46 3.85
C ASN A 14 15.17 0.15 4.66
N ALA A 15 14.66 -0.93 4.08
CA ALA A 15 14.67 -2.25 4.70
C ALA A 15 16.10 -2.79 4.92
N ILE A 16 17.01 -2.55 3.99
CA ILE A 16 18.44 -2.92 4.13
C ILE A 16 19.12 -2.03 5.19
N ASP A 17 18.90 -0.71 5.14
CA ASP A 17 19.49 0.27 6.07
C ASP A 17 19.00 0.07 7.52
N ALA A 18 17.86 -0.62 7.73
CA ALA A 18 17.38 -1.04 9.05
C ALA A 18 18.26 -2.08 9.74
N GLY A 19 19.31 -2.55 9.06
CA GLY A 19 20.32 -3.47 9.63
C GLY A 19 19.83 -4.91 9.70
N SER A 20 18.89 -5.30 8.85
CA SER A 20 18.46 -6.69 8.72
C SER A 20 19.60 -7.57 8.21
N LYS A 21 19.96 -8.60 8.96
CA LYS A 21 21.00 -9.57 8.56
C LYS A 21 20.53 -10.49 7.42
N SER A 22 19.22 -10.74 7.35
CA SER A 22 18.60 -11.55 6.31
C SER A 22 18.29 -10.75 5.03
N GLY A 23 18.55 -9.42 5.06
CA GLY A 23 18.18 -8.52 3.97
C GLY A 23 16.70 -8.14 3.99
N ALA A 24 16.14 -7.83 2.82
CA ALA A 24 14.74 -7.49 2.64
C ALA A 24 14.00 -8.62 1.90
N THR A 25 12.84 -9.00 2.39
CA THR A 25 11.92 -9.90 1.70
C THR A 25 10.91 -9.07 0.91
N ILE A 26 10.74 -9.39 -0.37
CA ILE A 26 9.79 -8.70 -1.25
C ILE A 26 8.80 -9.74 -1.76
N ARG A 27 7.50 -9.44 -1.61
CA ARG A 27 6.41 -10.27 -2.12
C ARG A 27 5.49 -9.43 -3.00
N PHE A 28 5.16 -9.95 -4.16
CA PHE A 28 4.11 -9.43 -5.02
C PHE A 28 2.93 -10.39 -4.92
N ASN A 29 1.82 -9.94 -4.40
CA ASN A 29 0.59 -10.70 -4.33
C ASN A 29 -0.37 -10.13 -5.37
N ILE A 30 -0.43 -10.78 -6.52
CA ILE A 30 -1.27 -10.35 -7.65
C ILE A 30 -2.44 -11.32 -7.75
N ILE A 31 -3.65 -10.83 -7.49
CA ILE A 31 -4.89 -11.61 -7.52
C ILE A 31 -5.60 -11.40 -8.86
N LEU A 32 -5.63 -10.16 -9.33
CA LEU A 32 -6.24 -9.79 -10.60
C LEU A 32 -5.30 -8.84 -11.36
N ARG A 33 -4.85 -9.25 -12.53
CA ARG A 33 -3.94 -8.44 -13.36
C ARG A 33 -4.66 -7.22 -13.92
N LYS A 34 -3.97 -6.09 -14.00
CA LYS A 34 -4.53 -4.83 -14.49
C LYS A 34 -5.22 -4.94 -15.85
N ASN A 35 -4.59 -5.61 -16.81
CA ASN A 35 -5.18 -5.75 -18.15
C ASN A 35 -6.46 -6.59 -18.12
N THR A 36 -6.50 -7.64 -17.31
CA THR A 36 -7.69 -8.46 -17.08
C THR A 36 -8.79 -7.65 -16.43
N PHE A 37 -8.46 -6.91 -15.35
CA PHE A 37 -9.39 -6.01 -14.67
C PHE A 37 -10.02 -4.99 -15.63
N LEU A 38 -9.21 -4.30 -16.44
CA LEU A 38 -9.68 -3.29 -17.38
C LEU A 38 -10.60 -3.92 -18.47
N SER A 39 -10.21 -5.08 -19.01
CA SER A 39 -11.01 -5.78 -20.02
C SER A 39 -12.36 -6.25 -19.49
N ILE A 40 -12.40 -6.80 -18.27
CA ILE A 40 -13.65 -7.24 -17.63
C ILE A 40 -14.54 -6.02 -17.35
N ARG A 41 -13.95 -4.95 -16.80
CA ARG A 41 -14.66 -3.71 -16.48
C ARG A 41 -15.27 -3.07 -17.72
N GLU A 42 -14.56 -3.07 -18.84
CA GLU A 42 -15.07 -2.57 -20.14
C GLU A 42 -16.28 -3.35 -20.61
N LYS A 43 -16.25 -4.68 -20.57
CA LYS A 43 -17.40 -5.54 -20.92
C LYS A 43 -18.62 -5.26 -20.04
N LEU A 44 -18.42 -5.10 -18.73
CA LEU A 44 -19.49 -4.74 -17.79
C LEU A 44 -20.11 -3.39 -18.11
N LEU A 45 -19.29 -2.38 -18.42
CA LEU A 45 -19.79 -1.03 -18.74
C LEU A 45 -20.51 -0.95 -20.09
N ASN A 46 -20.15 -1.80 -21.03
CA ASN A 46 -20.79 -1.87 -22.36
C ASN A 46 -22.07 -2.72 -22.37
N GLY A 47 -22.34 -3.47 -21.29
CA GLY A 47 -23.46 -4.42 -21.25
C GLY A 47 -23.25 -5.65 -22.14
N ASP A 48 -22.01 -6.00 -22.45
CA ASP A 48 -21.64 -7.13 -23.32
C ASP A 48 -21.67 -8.46 -22.53
N ILE A 49 -22.78 -8.72 -21.81
CA ILE A 49 -22.91 -9.89 -20.95
C ILE A 49 -24.22 -10.63 -21.33
N GLU A 50 -24.08 -11.80 -21.94
CA GLU A 50 -25.23 -12.65 -22.31
C GLU A 50 -25.73 -13.49 -21.12
N ASP A 51 -24.81 -13.97 -20.27
CA ASP A 51 -25.09 -14.84 -19.13
C ASP A 51 -24.22 -14.37 -17.94
N PHE A 52 -24.89 -13.79 -16.95
CA PHE A 52 -24.22 -13.17 -15.79
C PHE A 52 -23.48 -14.18 -14.92
N ASP A 53 -24.08 -15.36 -14.67
CA ASP A 53 -23.44 -16.37 -13.82
C ASP A 53 -22.24 -17.03 -14.51
N LYS A 54 -22.34 -17.27 -15.80
CA LYS A 54 -21.24 -17.76 -16.62
C LYS A 54 -20.11 -16.73 -16.69
N PHE A 55 -20.47 -15.45 -16.79
CA PHE A 55 -19.48 -14.36 -16.79
C PHE A 55 -18.71 -14.28 -15.48
N LYS A 56 -19.39 -14.37 -14.31
CA LYS A 56 -18.74 -14.45 -13.00
C LYS A 56 -17.79 -15.65 -12.90
N ALA A 57 -18.22 -16.82 -13.38
CA ALA A 57 -17.36 -18.00 -13.41
C ALA A 57 -16.08 -17.77 -14.24
N THR A 58 -16.22 -17.13 -15.42
CA THR A 58 -15.08 -16.77 -16.27
C THR A 58 -14.11 -15.80 -15.56
N ILE A 59 -14.64 -14.84 -14.80
CA ILE A 59 -13.79 -13.94 -14.01
C ILE A 59 -12.99 -14.73 -12.97
N CYS A 60 -13.64 -15.63 -12.25
CA CYS A 60 -12.98 -16.47 -11.25
C CYS A 60 -11.83 -17.32 -11.84
N GLU A 61 -11.99 -17.81 -13.07
CA GLU A 61 -10.96 -18.56 -13.79
C GLU A 61 -9.78 -17.67 -14.24
N GLN A 62 -9.99 -16.36 -14.39
CA GLN A 62 -8.97 -15.40 -14.78
C GLN A 62 -8.17 -14.79 -13.60
N LEU A 63 -8.46 -15.18 -12.37
CA LEU A 63 -7.65 -14.81 -11.22
C LEU A 63 -6.24 -15.40 -11.35
N ASP A 64 -5.25 -14.65 -10.88
CA ASP A 64 -3.85 -15.09 -10.98
C ASP A 64 -3.56 -16.24 -10.04
N GLN A 65 -3.24 -17.41 -10.61
CA GLN A 65 -2.99 -18.63 -9.86
C GLN A 65 -1.67 -18.60 -9.07
N SER A 66 -0.87 -17.55 -9.20
CA SER A 66 0.31 -17.33 -8.35
C SER A 66 -0.04 -16.72 -6.98
N ALA A 67 -1.26 -16.21 -6.81
CA ALA A 67 -1.75 -15.74 -5.52
C ALA A 67 -1.94 -16.90 -4.53
N THR A 68 -1.99 -16.58 -3.23
CA THR A 68 -2.24 -17.60 -2.22
C THR A 68 -3.64 -18.20 -2.37
N PRO A 69 -3.83 -19.50 -2.05
CA PRO A 69 -5.15 -20.13 -2.11
C PRO A 69 -6.22 -19.35 -1.34
N GLU A 70 -5.88 -18.83 -0.17
CA GLU A 70 -6.77 -18.01 0.66
C GLU A 70 -7.19 -16.72 -0.03
N ALA A 71 -6.25 -16.04 -0.70
CA ALA A 71 -6.55 -14.81 -1.45
C ALA A 71 -7.46 -15.09 -2.66
N ILE A 72 -7.25 -16.20 -3.36
CA ILE A 72 -8.11 -16.66 -4.46
C ILE A 72 -9.50 -17.00 -3.95
N GLU A 73 -9.61 -17.73 -2.84
CA GLU A 73 -10.90 -18.09 -2.23
C GLU A 73 -11.69 -16.85 -1.81
N ASN A 74 -11.02 -15.90 -1.16
CA ASN A 74 -11.63 -14.61 -0.78
C ASN A 74 -12.12 -13.84 -2.03
N ALA A 75 -11.30 -13.70 -3.06
CA ALA A 75 -11.68 -13.05 -4.31
C ALA A 75 -12.87 -13.75 -4.99
N ASN A 76 -12.86 -15.08 -5.05
CA ASN A 76 -13.98 -15.87 -5.56
C ASN A 76 -15.27 -15.64 -4.77
N SER A 77 -15.18 -15.56 -3.45
CA SER A 77 -16.32 -15.29 -2.58
C SER A 77 -16.91 -13.91 -2.86
N ILE A 78 -16.07 -12.88 -2.96
CA ILE A 78 -16.49 -11.50 -3.29
C ILE A 78 -17.24 -11.47 -4.64
N ILE A 79 -16.69 -12.10 -5.69
CA ILE A 79 -17.29 -12.11 -7.03
C ILE A 79 -18.62 -12.89 -7.05
N LYS A 80 -18.65 -14.08 -6.44
CA LYS A 80 -19.82 -14.97 -6.49
C LYS A 80 -21.03 -14.41 -5.74
N GLN A 81 -20.83 -13.59 -4.71
CA GLN A 81 -21.90 -13.00 -3.91
C GLN A 81 -22.66 -11.89 -4.64
N THR A 82 -22.15 -11.38 -5.76
CA THR A 82 -22.81 -10.31 -6.51
C THR A 82 -24.06 -10.81 -7.24
N LEU A 83 -25.11 -10.00 -7.22
CA LEU A 83 -26.41 -10.30 -7.85
C LEU A 83 -26.67 -9.43 -9.07
N THR A 84 -25.96 -8.31 -9.21
CA THR A 84 -26.14 -7.33 -10.29
C THR A 84 -24.80 -6.94 -10.92
N GLU A 85 -24.83 -6.43 -12.15
CA GLU A 85 -23.64 -5.92 -12.83
C GLU A 85 -22.97 -4.77 -12.07
N ASN A 86 -23.74 -3.88 -11.45
CA ASN A 86 -23.21 -2.78 -10.66
C ASN A 86 -22.49 -3.28 -9.41
N GLU A 87 -23.04 -4.29 -8.73
CA GLU A 87 -22.36 -4.93 -7.61
C GLU A 87 -21.07 -5.63 -8.07
N LEU A 88 -21.11 -6.27 -9.25
CA LEU A 88 -19.93 -6.93 -9.80
C LEU A 88 -18.82 -5.93 -10.18
N ILE A 89 -19.16 -4.73 -10.68
CA ILE A 89 -18.17 -3.67 -10.92
C ILE A 89 -17.46 -3.29 -9.61
N ASN A 90 -18.23 -3.09 -8.53
CA ASN A 90 -17.68 -2.75 -7.23
C ASN A 90 -16.84 -3.91 -6.64
N ALA A 91 -17.34 -5.14 -6.76
CA ALA A 91 -16.65 -6.35 -6.34
C ALA A 91 -15.31 -6.54 -7.09
N LEU A 92 -15.32 -6.27 -8.39
CA LEU A 92 -14.12 -6.33 -9.23
C LEU A 92 -13.05 -5.33 -8.77
N GLN A 93 -13.48 -4.09 -8.41
CA GLN A 93 -12.59 -3.09 -7.86
C GLN A 93 -12.00 -3.56 -6.52
N LEU A 94 -12.84 -4.10 -5.61
CA LEU A 94 -12.39 -4.65 -4.33
C LEU A 94 -11.36 -5.76 -4.52
N VAL A 95 -11.60 -6.68 -5.46
CA VAL A 95 -10.66 -7.77 -5.78
C VAL A 95 -9.35 -7.21 -6.35
N TYR A 96 -9.42 -6.19 -7.21
CA TYR A 96 -8.22 -5.54 -7.74
C TYR A 96 -7.41 -4.84 -6.64
N ASP A 97 -8.07 -4.19 -5.70
CA ASP A 97 -7.45 -3.49 -4.56
C ASP A 97 -6.81 -4.46 -3.54
N LEU A 98 -7.10 -5.77 -3.62
CA LEU A 98 -6.40 -6.79 -2.84
C LEU A 98 -4.98 -7.08 -3.37
N ASN A 99 -4.66 -6.69 -4.62
CA ASN A 99 -3.29 -6.75 -5.09
C ASN A 99 -2.37 -5.99 -4.14
N SER A 100 -1.21 -6.55 -3.83
CA SER A 100 -0.30 -5.90 -2.90
C SER A 100 1.16 -6.10 -3.26
N ILE A 101 1.97 -5.11 -2.87
CA ILE A 101 3.41 -5.19 -2.78
C ILE A 101 3.74 -5.20 -1.29
N GLU A 102 4.49 -6.20 -0.86
CA GLU A 102 5.00 -6.30 0.50
C GLU A 102 6.52 -6.19 0.50
N VAL A 103 7.04 -5.36 1.41
CA VAL A 103 8.47 -5.27 1.70
C VAL A 103 8.64 -5.47 3.20
N ALA A 104 9.40 -6.48 3.58
CA ALA A 104 9.61 -6.83 4.99
C ALA A 104 11.09 -6.99 5.29
N ASP A 105 11.49 -6.59 6.50
CA ASP A 105 12.83 -6.76 7.06
C ASP A 105 12.79 -7.25 8.51
N GLU A 106 13.88 -7.82 8.97
CA GLU A 106 14.13 -8.23 10.35
C GLU A 106 15.15 -7.30 11.02
N GLY A 107 15.09 -6.00 10.71
CA GLY A 107 15.99 -4.97 11.22
C GLY A 107 15.64 -4.51 12.63
N SER A 108 15.99 -3.24 12.92
CA SER A 108 15.74 -2.63 14.24
C SER A 108 14.27 -2.45 14.57
N GLY A 109 13.39 -2.34 13.56
CA GLY A 109 12.03 -1.87 13.72
C GLY A 109 11.97 -0.41 14.17
N MET A 110 10.76 0.05 14.51
CA MET A 110 10.50 1.41 14.98
C MET A 110 9.58 1.38 16.21
N THR A 111 9.87 2.22 17.19
CA THR A 111 8.94 2.54 18.27
C THR A 111 7.74 3.34 17.74
N SER A 112 6.67 3.47 18.53
CA SER A 112 5.50 4.27 18.17
C SER A 112 5.87 5.71 17.84
N GLN A 113 6.79 6.31 18.62
CA GLN A 113 7.27 7.69 18.39
C GLN A 113 8.06 7.80 17.08
N GLU A 114 8.99 6.87 16.81
CA GLU A 114 9.75 6.84 15.55
C GLU A 114 8.84 6.62 14.35
N LEU A 115 7.79 5.81 14.48
CA LEU A 115 6.79 5.60 13.45
C LEU A 115 6.03 6.89 13.15
N GLN A 116 5.60 7.63 14.19
CA GLN A 116 5.00 8.95 14.06
C GLN A 116 5.93 9.92 13.35
N ASP A 117 7.14 10.10 13.87
CA ASP A 117 8.10 11.06 13.35
C ASP A 117 8.53 10.73 11.92
N ASN A 118 8.61 9.45 11.64
CA ASN A 118 9.07 8.97 10.35
C ASN A 118 7.98 8.97 9.26
N PHE A 119 6.73 8.67 9.55
CA PHE A 119 5.67 8.55 8.57
C PHE A 119 4.64 9.68 8.62
N LEU A 120 4.36 10.28 9.78
CA LEU A 120 3.34 11.31 9.91
C LEU A 120 3.89 12.75 9.76
N VAL A 121 5.17 12.96 10.06
CA VAL A 121 5.79 14.30 9.95
C VAL A 121 5.98 14.79 8.50
N ILE A 122 5.65 13.96 7.50
CA ILE A 122 5.76 14.33 6.07
C ILE A 122 4.84 15.50 5.69
N GLY A 123 3.77 15.74 6.43
CA GLY A 123 2.76 16.76 6.13
C GLY A 123 2.76 17.99 7.02
N THR A 124 3.71 18.16 7.94
CA THR A 124 3.67 19.33 8.82
C THR A 124 3.95 20.64 8.07
N SER A 125 3.17 21.67 8.40
CA SER A 125 3.27 23.04 7.87
C SER A 125 4.66 23.66 7.96
N SER A 126 5.53 23.18 8.87
CA SER A 126 6.93 23.60 8.99
C SER A 126 7.76 23.15 7.78
N ARG A 127 7.58 21.92 7.30
CA ARG A 127 8.35 21.39 6.15
C ARG A 127 7.88 21.95 4.82
N LYS A 128 6.57 22.25 4.68
CA LYS A 128 6.07 22.98 3.52
C LYS A 128 6.72 24.37 3.43
N LYS A 129 6.85 25.07 4.57
CA LYS A 129 7.55 26.36 4.66
C LYS A 129 9.05 26.26 4.33
N GLU A 130 9.71 25.13 4.67
CA GLU A 130 11.13 24.91 4.34
C GLU A 130 11.31 24.59 2.85
N VAL A 131 10.43 23.79 2.27
CA VAL A 131 10.40 23.51 0.82
C VAL A 131 10.10 24.79 0.04
N ASP A 132 9.09 25.56 0.45
CA ASP A 132 8.73 26.82 -0.19
C ASP A 132 9.87 27.85 -0.10
N LYS A 133 10.58 27.93 1.03
CA LYS A 133 11.78 28.76 1.18
C LYS A 133 12.94 28.32 0.29
N ALA A 134 13.16 27.01 0.16
CA ALA A 134 14.22 26.47 -0.68
C ALA A 134 13.92 26.73 -2.18
N VAL A 135 12.66 26.59 -2.60
CA VAL A 135 12.22 26.89 -3.97
C VAL A 135 12.33 28.39 -4.27
N GLN A 136 11.96 29.28 -3.32
CA GLN A 136 12.09 30.74 -3.46
C GLN A 136 13.54 31.22 -3.49
N ALA A 137 14.46 30.49 -2.86
CA ALA A 137 15.90 30.77 -2.88
C ALA A 137 16.61 30.35 -4.18
N GLY A 138 15.87 29.84 -5.20
CA GLY A 138 16.43 29.46 -6.49
C GLY A 138 17.32 28.21 -6.46
N GLY A 139 17.34 27.48 -5.37
CA GLY A 139 18.06 26.22 -5.23
C GLY A 139 17.21 25.05 -5.67
N THR A 140 17.78 24.13 -6.41
CA THR A 140 17.28 22.75 -6.48
C THR A 140 17.22 22.24 -5.05
N SER A 141 16.00 21.93 -4.56
CA SER A 141 15.76 21.57 -3.17
C SER A 141 16.80 20.51 -2.71
N PRO A 142 17.68 20.83 -1.76
CA PRO A 142 18.66 19.86 -1.25
C PRO A 142 17.99 18.71 -0.49
N TYR A 143 16.67 18.83 -0.23
CA TYR A 143 15.84 17.84 0.45
C TYR A 143 15.23 16.80 -0.51
N LEU A 144 15.40 16.95 -1.81
CA LEU A 144 14.99 15.94 -2.81
C LEU A 144 15.88 14.69 -2.83
N GLY A 145 17.01 14.71 -2.14
CA GLY A 145 18.06 13.69 -2.25
C GLY A 145 18.30 12.79 -1.04
N GLU A 146 17.98 13.14 0.20
CA GLU A 146 18.57 12.37 1.30
C GLU A 146 17.68 11.91 2.47
N LYS A 147 16.56 12.52 2.83
CA LYS A 147 15.71 11.99 3.94
C LYS A 147 14.25 12.41 3.83
N GLY A 148 13.35 11.47 3.57
CA GLY A 148 11.89 11.66 3.67
C GLY A 148 11.10 11.43 2.38
N ILE A 149 11.74 11.28 1.22
CA ILE A 149 11.05 11.03 -0.06
C ILE A 149 10.71 9.56 -0.23
N GLY A 150 11.54 8.66 0.29
CA GLY A 150 11.31 7.22 0.18
C GLY A 150 9.97 6.76 0.74
N ARG A 151 9.43 7.50 1.69
CA ARG A 151 8.14 7.19 2.35
C ARG A 151 6.95 7.69 1.55
N LEU A 152 7.05 8.88 0.93
CA LEU A 152 6.09 9.37 -0.07
C LEU A 152 6.12 8.52 -1.34
N SER A 153 7.20 7.79 -1.55
CA SER A 153 7.33 6.88 -2.66
C SER A 153 6.33 5.73 -2.60
N ALA A 154 5.92 5.29 -1.40
CA ALA A 154 4.87 4.29 -1.24
C ALA A 154 3.54 4.73 -1.87
N MET A 155 3.18 6.03 -1.76
CA MET A 155 1.97 6.62 -2.38
C MET A 155 1.94 6.49 -3.92
N ARG A 156 3.10 6.31 -4.55
CA ARG A 156 3.19 6.11 -6.01
C ARG A 156 2.96 4.67 -6.42
N LEU A 157 3.09 3.75 -5.48
CA LEU A 157 2.96 2.31 -5.72
C LEU A 157 1.56 1.79 -5.42
N GLY A 158 0.78 2.53 -4.63
CA GLY A 158 -0.60 2.22 -4.31
C GLY A 158 -1.24 3.29 -3.44
N SER A 159 -2.56 3.26 -3.32
CA SER A 159 -3.34 4.26 -2.58
C SER A 159 -3.47 3.93 -1.08
N LYS A 160 -3.22 2.70 -0.66
CA LYS A 160 -3.33 2.25 0.73
C LYS A 160 -2.01 1.70 1.22
N LEU A 161 -1.56 2.17 2.37
CA LEU A 161 -0.33 1.74 3.03
C LEU A 161 -0.66 1.20 4.42
N LYS A 162 -0.17 -0.01 4.73
CA LYS A 162 -0.09 -0.52 6.09
C LYS A 162 1.39 -0.71 6.44
N VAL A 163 1.80 -0.16 7.57
CA VAL A 163 3.10 -0.38 8.18
C VAL A 163 2.90 -1.12 9.48
N ALA A 164 3.46 -2.31 9.60
CA ALA A 164 3.59 -3.02 10.86
C ALA A 164 5.07 -3.00 11.25
N THR A 165 5.39 -2.54 12.44
CA THR A 165 6.79 -2.44 12.89
C THR A 165 6.91 -2.73 14.38
N LYS A 166 7.99 -3.39 14.77
CA LYS A 166 8.28 -3.73 16.16
C LYS A 166 9.74 -3.45 16.46
N SER A 167 9.98 -2.58 17.42
CA SER A 167 11.33 -2.40 18.00
C SER A 167 11.65 -3.52 18.98
N LYS A 168 12.92 -3.77 19.23
CA LYS A 168 13.37 -4.76 20.25
C LYS A 168 12.90 -4.42 21.66
N SER A 169 12.62 -3.15 21.94
CA SER A 169 12.13 -2.69 23.24
C SER A 169 10.61 -2.86 23.42
N ASP A 170 9.88 -3.10 22.33
CA ASP A 170 8.43 -3.15 22.34
C ASP A 170 7.94 -4.59 22.55
N GLU A 171 6.89 -4.76 23.33
CA GLU A 171 6.21 -6.04 23.52
C GLU A 171 5.29 -6.37 22.34
N THR A 172 4.66 -5.34 21.78
CA THR A 172 3.66 -5.45 20.71
C THR A 172 4.11 -4.70 19.46
N ALA A 173 3.56 -5.06 18.30
CA ALA A 173 3.82 -4.34 17.07
C ALA A 173 3.02 -3.02 17.00
N ASN A 174 3.64 -1.99 16.48
CA ASN A 174 3.00 -0.71 16.14
C ASN A 174 2.48 -0.78 14.71
N ILE A 175 1.19 -0.50 14.51
CA ILE A 175 0.52 -0.55 13.22
C ILE A 175 0.11 0.86 12.80
N LEU A 176 0.52 1.26 11.61
CA LEU A 176 0.06 2.49 10.95
C LEU A 176 -0.69 2.11 9.67
N GLU A 177 -1.89 2.63 9.51
CA GLU A 177 -2.67 2.50 8.28
C GLU A 177 -2.96 3.88 7.71
N VAL A 178 -2.72 4.04 6.40
CA VAL A 178 -2.96 5.29 5.67
C VAL A 178 -3.70 4.95 4.38
N ASP A 179 -4.80 5.64 4.14
CA ASP A 179 -5.54 5.61 2.88
C ASP A 179 -5.41 6.98 2.20
N TRP A 180 -4.63 7.02 1.11
CA TRP A 180 -4.35 8.25 0.37
C TRP A 180 -5.55 8.71 -0.46
N ASP A 181 -6.48 7.82 -0.82
CA ASP A 181 -7.68 8.19 -1.57
C ASP A 181 -8.62 9.05 -0.73
N SER A 182 -8.54 8.95 0.60
CA SER A 182 -9.30 9.81 1.52
C SER A 182 -8.88 11.28 1.46
N PHE A 183 -7.76 11.61 0.79
CA PHE A 183 -7.24 12.98 0.62
C PHE A 183 -7.70 13.69 -0.63
N ASN A 184 -8.39 13.02 -1.54
CA ASN A 184 -8.90 13.62 -2.77
C ASN A 184 -10.06 14.60 -2.54
N GLU A 185 -10.43 14.86 -1.28
CA GLU A 185 -11.38 15.93 -0.91
C GLU A 185 -10.63 17.27 -0.88
N PRO A 186 -11.09 18.29 -1.66
CA PRO A 186 -10.35 19.54 -1.88
C PRO A 186 -10.07 20.37 -0.62
N ASP A 187 -10.80 20.13 0.46
CA ASP A 187 -10.77 20.90 1.70
C ASP A 187 -10.04 20.19 2.87
N LYS A 188 -9.56 18.97 2.69
CA LYS A 188 -8.78 18.27 3.74
C LYS A 188 -7.31 18.68 3.68
N LEU A 189 -6.82 19.19 4.79
CA LEU A 189 -5.39 19.43 5.00
C LEU A 189 -4.69 18.12 5.34
N ILE A 190 -3.42 18.01 4.96
CA ILE A 190 -2.55 16.86 5.30
C ILE A 190 -2.45 16.65 6.83
N SER A 191 -2.74 17.67 7.63
CA SER A 191 -2.86 17.60 9.10
C SER A 191 -4.10 16.82 9.59
N ASP A 192 -5.07 16.59 8.71
CA ASP A 192 -6.33 15.89 9.03
C ASP A 192 -6.24 14.40 8.66
N ILE A 193 -5.01 13.89 8.46
CA ILE A 193 -4.74 12.47 8.24
C ILE A 193 -5.15 11.71 9.51
N ASP A 194 -6.23 10.97 9.44
CA ASP A 194 -6.58 9.93 10.41
C ASP A 194 -5.61 8.73 10.27
N ALA A 195 -4.31 9.01 10.41
CA ALA A 195 -3.32 7.97 10.52
C ALA A 195 -3.40 7.43 11.95
N LYS A 196 -4.15 6.36 12.14
CA LYS A 196 -4.26 5.69 13.43
C LYS A 196 -3.06 4.81 13.65
N ILE A 197 -2.24 5.16 14.64
CA ILE A 197 -1.29 4.21 15.19
C ILE A 197 -2.03 3.39 16.23
N SER A 198 -2.08 2.10 16.02
CA SER A 198 -2.60 1.11 16.97
C SER A 198 -1.50 0.13 17.37
N SER A 199 -1.64 -0.54 18.47
CA SER A 199 -0.82 -1.68 18.86
C SER A 199 -1.56 -2.98 18.55
N SER A 200 -0.85 -3.99 18.10
CA SER A 200 -1.43 -5.31 17.82
C SER A 200 -0.57 -6.41 18.41
N ASP A 201 -1.19 -7.28 19.20
CA ASP A 201 -0.58 -8.50 19.74
C ASP A 201 -0.52 -9.61 18.67
N SER A 202 -1.23 -9.44 17.55
CA SER A 202 -1.52 -10.51 16.58
C SER A 202 -0.73 -10.42 15.27
N ASP A 203 0.23 -9.51 15.14
CA ASP A 203 1.08 -9.53 13.93
C ASP A 203 2.18 -10.60 14.08
N GLU A 204 1.75 -11.86 13.92
CA GLU A 204 2.59 -13.06 14.08
C GLU A 204 3.82 -13.08 13.16
N ASP A 205 3.86 -12.20 12.15
CA ASP A 205 4.96 -12.12 11.19
C ASP A 205 6.19 -11.35 11.70
N ILE A 206 6.06 -10.55 12.78
CA ILE A 206 7.18 -9.83 13.39
C ILE A 206 7.51 -10.41 14.75
N LYS A 207 8.32 -11.48 14.75
CA LYS A 207 8.64 -12.25 15.98
C LYS A 207 9.46 -11.47 17.00
N ASN A 208 10.53 -10.79 16.57
CA ASN A 208 11.47 -10.12 17.46
C ASN A 208 11.49 -8.60 17.24
N SER A 209 11.95 -8.19 16.08
CA SER A 209 11.99 -6.80 15.62
C SER A 209 12.02 -6.77 14.10
N GLY A 210 11.61 -5.65 13.51
CA GLY A 210 11.60 -5.47 12.07
C GLY A 210 10.45 -4.59 11.60
N THR A 211 10.31 -4.50 10.29
CA THR A 211 9.24 -3.72 9.65
C THR A 211 8.65 -4.47 8.47
N ARG A 212 7.34 -4.40 8.32
CA ARG A 212 6.58 -4.93 7.20
C ARG A 212 5.72 -3.83 6.62
N LEU A 213 5.95 -3.51 5.36
CA LEU A 213 5.21 -2.54 4.58
C LEU A 213 4.31 -3.29 3.60
N ILE A 214 3.02 -2.98 3.58
CA ILE A 214 2.05 -3.54 2.62
C ILE A 214 1.40 -2.37 1.89
N ILE A 215 1.52 -2.36 0.57
CA ILE A 215 1.00 -1.32 -0.31
C ILE A 215 -0.06 -1.97 -1.21
N ARG A 216 -1.25 -1.35 -1.31
CA ARG A 216 -2.40 -1.82 -2.08
C ARG A 216 -3.02 -0.69 -2.90
N GLY A 217 -3.85 -1.06 -3.94
CA GLY A 217 -4.64 -0.13 -4.77
C GLY A 217 -4.00 0.31 -6.07
#